data_bb1cddf4f9fa31688c0fb03395d06082
#
_entry.id   bb1cddf4f9fa31688c0fb03395d06082
#
_cell.length_a   1.000
_cell.length_b   1.000
_cell.length_c   1.000
_cell.angle_alpha   90.00
_cell.angle_beta   90.00
_cell.angle_gamma   90.00
#
_symmetry.space_group_name_H-M   'P 1'
#
loop_
_entity.id
_entity.type
_entity.pdbx_description
1 polymer ?
#
loop_
_entity_poly.entity_id
_entity_poly.type
_entity_poly.pdbx_seq_one_letter_code
_entity_poly.pdbx_strand_id
1 'polypeptide(L)'
;MAGEFVPGTESWVSIGYLKTEENINDRGYIFRPTDQRLKFAVLFQDYVKVIPDLKLYLNLTYNTGLPGGSPSYADPYDYQTRLPDYKRADVGFSYVLINENKLKNSGFFKPFKELTVGLEIFNIFDVQNSITNTFVRDVYTKVQYSIPNYLTPRVFNLRTTMRF
;
A
#
# COMPACT_ATOMS: atom_id res chain seq x y z
N MET A 1 -11.95 -9.64 -8.78
CA MET A 1 -12.62 -9.14 -9.99
C MET A 1 -11.74 -8.05 -10.57
N ALA A 2 -11.28 -8.22 -11.79
CA ALA A 2 -10.70 -7.15 -12.58
C ALA A 2 -11.76 -6.79 -13.63
N GLY A 3 -12.10 -5.55 -13.75
CA GLY A 3 -13.08 -5.06 -14.72
C GLY A 3 -12.85 -3.58 -14.97
N GLU A 4 -13.03 -3.17 -16.20
CA GLU A 4 -13.11 -1.76 -16.54
C GLU A 4 -14.42 -1.23 -15.96
N PHE A 5 -14.37 -0.40 -14.91
CA PHE A 5 -15.56 0.31 -14.42
C PHE A 5 -15.97 1.43 -15.38
N VAL A 6 -15.05 1.90 -16.20
CA VAL A 6 -15.27 2.84 -17.29
C VAL A 6 -14.44 2.33 -18.50
N PRO A 7 -15.00 2.28 -19.72
CA PRO A 7 -14.27 1.84 -20.92
C PRO A 7 -12.96 2.62 -21.09
N GLY A 8 -11.85 1.91 -21.21
CA GLY A 8 -10.51 2.50 -21.39
C GLY A 8 -9.76 2.83 -20.09
N THR A 9 -10.27 2.39 -18.93
CA THR A 9 -9.61 2.63 -17.63
C THR A 9 -9.01 1.35 -17.07
N GLU A 10 -7.85 1.47 -16.41
CA GLU A 10 -7.20 0.39 -15.68
C GLU A 10 -7.61 0.44 -14.21
N SER A 11 -8.83 -0.01 -13.91
CA SER A 11 -9.34 -0.03 -12.54
C SER A 11 -9.63 -1.45 -12.10
N TRP A 12 -9.24 -1.79 -10.88
CA TRP A 12 -9.54 -3.11 -10.34
C TRP A 12 -9.81 -3.05 -8.83
N VAL A 13 -10.60 -4.01 -8.37
CA VAL A 13 -10.88 -4.24 -6.96
C VAL A 13 -10.53 -5.68 -6.64
N SER A 14 -9.81 -5.88 -5.55
CA SER A 14 -9.47 -7.20 -5.02
C SER A 14 -9.99 -7.33 -3.59
N ILE A 15 -10.66 -8.44 -3.32
CA ILE A 15 -11.08 -8.83 -1.97
C ILE A 15 -10.62 -10.26 -1.75
N GLY A 16 -9.86 -10.47 -0.69
CA GLY A 16 -9.38 -11.78 -0.28
C GLY A 16 -9.75 -12.06 1.17
N TYR A 17 -10.17 -13.30 1.43
CA TYR A 17 -10.36 -13.81 2.78
C TYR A 17 -9.50 -15.06 2.97
N LEU A 18 -8.71 -15.08 4.04
CA LEU A 18 -7.85 -16.22 4.38
C LEU A 18 -7.97 -16.51 5.88
N LYS A 19 -8.32 -17.74 6.21
CA LYS A 19 -8.26 -18.27 7.57
C LYS A 19 -7.30 -19.45 7.59
N THR A 20 -6.20 -19.32 8.32
CA THR A 20 -5.22 -20.38 8.50
C THR A 20 -4.95 -20.59 9.98
N GLU A 21 -5.21 -21.81 10.43
CA GLU A 21 -5.03 -22.22 11.82
C GLU A 21 -4.26 -23.51 11.86
N GLU A 22 -3.65 -23.83 13.00
CA GLU A 22 -2.99 -25.08 13.26
C GLU A 22 -3.31 -25.56 14.68
N ASN A 23 -3.33 -26.86 14.86
CA ASN A 23 -3.51 -27.50 16.15
C ASN A 23 -2.21 -28.25 16.50
N ILE A 24 -1.56 -27.84 17.56
CA ILE A 24 -0.30 -28.41 18.01
C ILE A 24 -0.58 -29.30 19.22
N ASN A 25 -0.30 -30.60 19.09
CA ASN A 25 -0.48 -31.58 20.16
C ASN A 25 -1.92 -31.61 20.74
N ASP A 26 -2.93 -31.44 19.88
CA ASP A 26 -4.35 -31.47 20.25
C ASP A 26 -4.79 -30.46 21.34
N ARG A 27 -4.04 -29.36 21.48
CA ARG A 27 -4.33 -28.29 22.44
C ARG A 27 -5.37 -27.26 21.96
N GLY A 28 -5.92 -27.46 20.76
CA GLY A 28 -6.85 -26.53 20.11
C GLY A 28 -6.20 -25.77 18.95
N TYR A 29 -7.02 -24.98 18.25
CA TYR A 29 -6.56 -24.24 17.06
C TYR A 29 -6.02 -22.87 17.43
N ILE A 30 -4.87 -22.52 16.88
CA ILE A 30 -4.21 -21.21 16.96
C ILE A 30 -3.99 -20.64 15.56
N PHE A 31 -3.86 -19.33 15.46
CA PHE A 31 -3.58 -18.66 14.19
C PHE A 31 -2.16 -18.96 13.73
N ARG A 32 -2.02 -19.32 12.45
CA ARG A 32 -0.68 -19.38 11.83
C ARG A 32 -0.17 -17.96 11.58
N PRO A 33 1.16 -17.75 11.52
CA PRO A 33 1.75 -16.44 11.27
C PRO A 33 1.29 -15.74 9.99
N THR A 34 0.76 -16.51 9.03
CA THR A 34 0.25 -16.03 7.74
C THR A 34 -1.25 -15.76 7.75
N ASP A 35 -1.96 -15.98 8.88
CA ASP A 35 -3.41 -15.81 8.97
C ASP A 35 -3.80 -14.32 8.89
N GLN A 36 -4.12 -13.87 7.70
CA GLN A 36 -4.60 -12.52 7.44
C GLN A 36 -6.03 -12.57 6.90
N ARG A 37 -7.00 -12.29 7.78
CA ARG A 37 -8.42 -12.58 7.56
C ARG A 37 -9.01 -11.85 6.36
N LEU A 38 -8.76 -10.58 6.22
CA LEU A 38 -9.32 -9.77 5.15
C LEU A 38 -8.22 -8.97 4.47
N LYS A 39 -8.21 -9.04 3.14
CA LYS A 39 -7.39 -8.18 2.27
C LYS A 39 -8.32 -7.47 1.31
N PHE A 40 -8.22 -6.18 1.25
CA PHE A 40 -8.98 -5.33 0.34
C PHE A 40 -8.03 -4.37 -0.36
N ALA A 41 -8.11 -4.33 -1.68
CA ALA A 41 -7.35 -3.38 -2.47
C ALA A 41 -8.17 -2.84 -3.63
N VAL A 42 -8.04 -1.54 -3.87
CA VAL A 42 -8.64 -0.84 -5.01
C VAL A 42 -7.54 -0.07 -5.72
N LEU A 43 -7.42 -0.29 -7.00
CA LEU A 43 -6.67 0.57 -7.89
C LEU A 43 -7.65 1.26 -8.84
N PHE A 44 -7.59 2.57 -8.88
CA PHE A 44 -8.31 3.38 -9.85
C PHE A 44 -7.34 4.27 -10.60
N GLN A 45 -7.41 4.25 -11.92
CA GLN A 45 -6.58 5.07 -12.78
C GLN A 45 -7.39 5.49 -14.00
N ASP A 46 -7.60 6.80 -14.17
CA ASP A 46 -8.41 7.32 -15.26
C ASP A 46 -7.99 8.72 -15.68
N TYR A 47 -8.31 9.07 -16.93
CA TYR A 47 -8.22 10.44 -17.43
C TYR A 47 -9.46 11.25 -17.09
N VAL A 48 -9.25 12.50 -16.69
CA VAL A 48 -10.35 13.40 -16.38
C VAL A 48 -11.02 13.86 -17.68
N LYS A 49 -12.28 13.50 -17.88
CA LYS A 49 -13.03 13.81 -19.13
C LYS A 49 -13.04 15.29 -19.50
N VAL A 50 -13.09 16.18 -18.49
CA VAL A 50 -13.08 17.64 -18.69
C VAL A 50 -11.67 18.15 -19.02
N ILE A 51 -10.64 17.44 -18.59
CA ILE A 51 -9.22 17.75 -18.83
C ILE A 51 -8.54 16.50 -19.35
N PRO A 52 -8.60 16.22 -20.66
CA PRO A 52 -8.14 14.95 -21.23
C PRO A 52 -6.65 14.62 -21.00
N ASP A 53 -5.85 15.63 -20.69
CA ASP A 53 -4.41 15.49 -20.43
C ASP A 53 -4.09 15.19 -18.96
N LEU A 54 -5.10 15.27 -18.08
CA LEU A 54 -4.96 15.00 -16.65
C LEU A 54 -5.37 13.57 -16.36
N LYS A 55 -4.42 12.78 -15.88
CA LYS A 55 -4.63 11.41 -15.39
C LYS A 55 -4.61 11.40 -13.87
N LEU A 56 -5.61 10.77 -13.27
CA LEU A 56 -5.71 10.56 -11.83
C LEU A 56 -5.33 9.12 -11.47
N TYR A 57 -4.78 8.96 -10.30
CA TYR A 57 -4.40 7.68 -9.72
C TYR A 57 -4.85 7.64 -8.26
N LEU A 58 -5.51 6.56 -7.88
CA LEU A 58 -5.90 6.25 -6.51
C LEU A 58 -5.58 4.79 -6.22
N ASN A 59 -4.85 4.54 -5.14
CA ASN A 59 -4.63 3.20 -4.63
C ASN A 59 -5.08 3.16 -3.16
N LEU A 60 -5.98 2.25 -2.84
CA LEU A 60 -6.44 1.99 -1.48
C LEU A 60 -6.07 0.57 -1.11
N THR A 61 -5.47 0.39 0.05
CA THR A 61 -5.13 -0.92 0.60
C THR A 61 -5.54 -1.01 2.06
N TYR A 62 -6.28 -2.06 2.38
CA TYR A 62 -6.64 -2.43 3.73
C TYR A 62 -6.37 -3.91 3.95
N ASN A 63 -5.62 -4.25 4.98
CA ASN A 63 -5.39 -5.64 5.38
C ASN A 63 -5.55 -5.75 6.89
N THR A 64 -6.27 -6.77 7.36
CA THR A 64 -6.32 -7.07 8.79
C THR A 64 -4.94 -7.44 9.32
N GLY A 65 -4.70 -7.12 10.58
CA GLY A 65 -3.44 -7.40 11.24
C GLY A 65 -3.04 -8.87 11.19
N LEU A 66 -1.77 -9.12 10.90
CA LEU A 66 -1.17 -10.46 11.02
C LEU A 66 -1.09 -10.87 12.49
N PRO A 67 -1.14 -12.17 12.81
CA PRO A 67 -0.80 -12.65 14.13
C PRO A 67 0.62 -12.20 14.50
N GLY A 68 0.75 -11.60 15.65
CA GLY A 68 2.01 -11.08 16.16
C GLY A 68 2.21 -11.57 17.58
N GLY A 69 3.07 -12.55 17.78
CA GLY A 69 3.47 -13.04 19.10
C GLY A 69 4.95 -12.83 19.32
N SER A 70 5.38 -12.86 20.57
CA SER A 70 6.79 -12.84 20.89
C SER A 70 7.44 -14.18 20.55
N PRO A 71 8.49 -14.21 19.72
CA PRO A 71 9.22 -15.45 19.41
C PRO A 71 10.05 -15.97 20.59
N SER A 72 10.17 -15.18 21.66
CA SER A 72 11.05 -15.50 22.79
C SER A 72 10.38 -16.32 23.88
N TYR A 73 9.08 -16.49 23.85
CA TYR A 73 8.35 -17.30 24.82
C TYR A 73 7.75 -18.52 24.14
N ALA A 74 8.07 -19.64 24.71
CA ALA A 74 8.06 -20.93 24.08
C ALA A 74 6.69 -21.48 23.71
N ASP A 75 5.60 -20.95 24.26
CA ASP A 75 4.27 -21.48 23.97
C ASP A 75 3.48 -20.59 23.02
N PRO A 76 3.24 -21.03 21.77
CA PRO A 76 2.45 -20.28 20.80
C PRO A 76 1.02 -20.00 21.26
N TYR A 77 0.49 -20.76 22.22
CA TYR A 77 -0.86 -20.58 22.76
C TYR A 77 -0.98 -19.38 23.69
N ASP A 78 0.12 -18.93 24.31
CA ASP A 78 0.10 -17.80 25.26
C ASP A 78 0.01 -16.43 24.58
N TYR A 79 0.34 -16.35 23.28
CA TYR A 79 0.50 -15.07 22.57
C TYR A 79 -0.30 -14.97 21.29
N GLN A 80 -1.61 -15.16 21.40
CA GLN A 80 -2.54 -15.06 20.28
C GLN A 80 -3.02 -13.61 20.04
N THR A 81 -2.07 -12.67 19.90
CA THR A 81 -2.36 -11.27 19.57
C THR A 81 -2.24 -11.00 18.08
N ARG A 82 -2.83 -9.90 17.62
CA ARG A 82 -2.67 -9.41 16.25
C ARG A 82 -2.01 -8.05 16.24
N LEU A 83 -1.23 -7.81 15.21
CA LEU A 83 -0.74 -6.50 14.88
C LEU A 83 -1.89 -5.58 14.47
N PRO A 84 -1.72 -4.25 14.53
CA PRO A 84 -2.69 -3.31 13.97
C PRO A 84 -2.98 -3.57 12.50
N ASP A 85 -4.19 -3.24 12.07
CA ASP A 85 -4.57 -3.34 10.67
C ASP A 85 -3.74 -2.40 9.80
N TYR A 86 -3.30 -2.91 8.66
CA TYR A 86 -2.63 -2.11 7.64
C TYR A 86 -3.64 -1.31 6.84
N LYS A 87 -3.44 0.02 6.76
CA LYS A 87 -4.31 0.95 6.04
C LYS A 87 -3.45 1.93 5.27
N ARG A 88 -3.64 1.99 3.96
CA ARG A 88 -2.89 2.93 3.12
C ARG A 88 -3.75 3.45 1.98
N ALA A 89 -3.66 4.75 1.75
CA ALA A 89 -4.22 5.40 0.59
C ALA A 89 -3.13 6.22 -0.10
N ASP A 90 -2.95 5.98 -1.39
CA ASP A 90 -2.05 6.73 -2.24
C ASP A 90 -2.87 7.44 -3.30
N VAL A 91 -2.56 8.70 -3.56
CA VAL A 91 -3.19 9.48 -4.63
C VAL A 91 -2.11 10.10 -5.49
N GLY A 92 -2.41 10.24 -6.76
CA GLY A 92 -1.50 10.88 -7.70
C GLY A 92 -2.27 11.49 -8.86
N PHE A 93 -1.62 12.43 -9.50
CA PHE A 93 -2.08 12.99 -10.76
C PHE A 93 -0.89 13.26 -11.66
N SER A 94 -1.09 13.07 -12.94
CA SER A 94 -0.10 13.40 -13.96
C SER A 94 -0.74 14.19 -15.08
N TYR A 95 -0.01 15.18 -15.57
CA TYR A 95 -0.47 16.06 -16.63
C TYR A 95 0.48 16.01 -17.82
N VAL A 96 -0.08 15.80 -19.00
CA VAL A 96 0.66 15.79 -20.26
C VAL A 96 0.86 17.24 -20.72
N LEU A 97 2.07 17.76 -20.54
CA LEU A 97 2.43 19.11 -20.95
C LEU A 97 2.67 19.20 -22.46
N ILE A 98 3.32 18.19 -23.03
CA ILE A 98 3.66 18.12 -24.44
C ILE A 98 3.27 16.74 -24.95
N ASN A 99 2.60 16.73 -26.10
CA ASN A 99 2.40 15.54 -26.92
C ASN A 99 2.51 15.95 -28.41
N GLU A 100 2.38 15.00 -29.31
CA GLU A 100 2.51 15.25 -30.78
C GLU A 100 1.60 16.37 -31.30
N ASN A 101 0.51 16.66 -30.62
CA ASN A 101 -0.49 17.68 -30.99
C ASN A 101 -0.33 18.99 -30.25
N LYS A 102 0.49 19.06 -29.20
CA LYS A 102 0.64 20.22 -28.31
C LYS A 102 2.06 20.76 -28.33
N LEU A 103 2.19 22.08 -28.37
CA LEU A 103 3.42 22.85 -28.14
C LEU A 103 4.60 22.57 -29.11
N LYS A 104 4.36 22.02 -30.30
CA LYS A 104 5.38 21.87 -31.34
C LYS A 104 6.07 23.17 -31.77
N ASN A 105 5.49 24.32 -31.45
CA ASN A 105 5.96 25.64 -31.91
C ASN A 105 6.90 26.38 -30.94
N SER A 106 7.16 25.86 -29.74
CA SER A 106 8.06 26.50 -28.77
C SER A 106 9.50 26.00 -28.96
N GLY A 107 10.46 26.90 -29.24
CA GLY A 107 11.82 26.55 -29.58
C GLY A 107 12.56 25.67 -28.56
N PHE A 108 12.30 25.85 -27.29
CA PHE A 108 12.92 25.06 -26.21
C PHE A 108 12.37 23.62 -26.15
N PHE A 109 11.10 23.41 -26.53
CA PHE A 109 10.43 22.12 -26.41
C PHE A 109 10.43 21.30 -27.69
N LYS A 110 11.02 21.79 -28.78
CA LYS A 110 11.11 21.09 -30.05
C LYS A 110 11.65 19.66 -30.01
N PRO A 111 12.67 19.33 -29.17
CA PRO A 111 13.22 17.99 -29.16
C PRO A 111 12.33 16.97 -28.44
N PHE A 112 11.33 17.41 -27.68
CA PHE A 112 10.47 16.49 -26.93
C PHE A 112 9.28 16.04 -27.77
N LYS A 113 9.07 14.74 -27.85
CA LYS A 113 7.83 14.13 -28.38
C LYS A 113 6.73 14.11 -27.33
N GLU A 114 7.14 13.87 -26.08
CA GLU A 114 6.22 13.81 -24.95
C GLU A 114 6.90 14.32 -23.68
N LEU A 115 6.18 15.14 -22.93
CA LEU A 115 6.56 15.57 -21.60
C LEU A 115 5.36 15.46 -20.67
N THR A 116 5.49 14.65 -19.65
CA THR A 116 4.47 14.46 -18.62
C THR A 116 5.06 14.77 -17.25
N VAL A 117 4.33 15.52 -16.44
CA VAL A 117 4.68 15.81 -15.05
C VAL A 117 3.60 15.24 -14.15
N GLY A 118 4.01 14.52 -13.11
CA GLY A 118 3.10 13.94 -12.14
C GLY A 118 3.53 14.24 -10.71
N LEU A 119 2.55 14.38 -9.83
CA LEU A 119 2.71 14.45 -8.38
C LEU A 119 1.98 13.27 -7.77
N GLU A 120 2.65 12.56 -6.88
CA GLU A 120 2.11 11.40 -6.15
C GLU A 120 2.29 11.64 -4.66
N ILE A 121 1.27 11.33 -3.88
CA ILE A 121 1.29 11.39 -2.42
C ILE A 121 1.02 9.98 -1.93
N PHE A 122 2.06 9.35 -1.41
CA PHE A 122 1.94 8.03 -0.81
C PHE A 122 1.57 8.16 0.67
N ASN A 123 0.68 7.27 1.13
CA ASN A 123 0.18 7.26 2.50
C ASN A 123 -0.41 8.62 2.91
N ILE A 124 -1.40 9.11 2.15
CA ILE A 124 -1.96 10.48 2.29
C ILE A 124 -2.46 10.77 3.71
N PHE A 125 -2.95 9.76 4.43
CA PHE A 125 -3.44 9.89 5.81
C PHE A 125 -2.34 9.79 6.86
N ASP A 126 -1.08 9.55 6.45
CA ASP A 126 0.07 9.39 7.33
C ASP A 126 -0.13 8.31 8.41
N VAL A 127 -0.79 7.22 8.04
CA VAL A 127 -1.03 6.10 8.97
C VAL A 127 0.29 5.41 9.29
N GLN A 128 0.58 5.26 10.57
CA GLN A 128 1.75 4.52 11.05
C GLN A 128 1.49 3.01 10.95
N ASN A 129 1.69 2.46 9.76
CA ASN A 129 1.54 1.04 9.50
C ASN A 129 2.74 0.26 10.03
N SER A 130 2.48 -0.84 10.71
CA SER A 130 3.49 -1.81 11.15
C SER A 130 3.09 -3.21 10.70
N ILE A 131 4.03 -3.96 10.15
CA ILE A 131 3.85 -5.36 9.76
C ILE A 131 4.70 -6.32 10.58
N THR A 132 5.58 -5.79 11.41
CA THR A 132 6.44 -6.54 12.32
C THR A 132 6.70 -5.76 13.59
N ASN A 133 7.05 -6.47 14.65
CA ASN A 133 7.51 -5.88 15.91
C ASN A 133 8.91 -6.38 16.23
N THR A 134 9.72 -5.52 16.84
CA THR A 134 10.94 -5.91 17.51
C THR A 134 10.65 -6.10 19.00
N PHE A 135 11.09 -7.21 19.55
CA PHE A 135 10.88 -7.53 20.96
C PHE A 135 12.17 -7.29 21.74
N VAL A 136 12.07 -6.45 22.76
CA VAL A 136 13.20 -6.12 23.65
C VAL A 136 12.84 -6.56 25.07
N ARG A 137 13.78 -7.27 25.71
CA ARG A 137 13.60 -7.72 27.10
C ARG A 137 14.44 -6.88 28.03
N ASP A 138 13.79 -6.35 29.05
CA ASP A 138 14.49 -5.68 30.15
C ASP A 138 15.31 -6.72 30.93
N VAL A 139 16.59 -6.40 31.14
CA VAL A 139 17.54 -7.32 31.79
C VAL A 139 17.23 -7.51 33.28
N TYR A 140 16.69 -6.48 33.93
CA TYR A 140 16.43 -6.48 35.38
C TYR A 140 15.04 -7.02 35.69
N THR A 141 14.02 -6.45 35.07
CA THR A 141 12.61 -6.81 35.34
C THR A 141 12.17 -8.06 34.59
N LYS A 142 12.94 -8.50 33.59
CA LYS A 142 12.61 -9.61 32.67
C LYS A 142 11.33 -9.37 31.86
N VAL A 143 10.75 -8.19 31.95
CA VAL A 143 9.57 -7.79 31.15
C VAL A 143 9.97 -7.62 29.69
N GLN A 144 9.12 -8.08 28.81
CA GLN A 144 9.33 -7.95 27.37
C GLN A 144 8.43 -6.83 26.81
N TYR A 145 9.02 -5.97 25.99
CA TYR A 145 8.38 -4.88 25.31
C TYR A 145 8.34 -5.15 23.81
N SER A 146 7.19 -4.87 23.20
CA SER A 146 7.01 -4.94 21.75
C SER A 146 7.12 -3.54 21.17
N ILE A 147 8.08 -3.36 20.27
CA ILE A 147 8.33 -2.08 19.58
C ILE A 147 7.90 -2.25 18.12
N PRO A 148 6.87 -1.52 17.66
CA PRO A 148 6.42 -1.59 16.28
C PRO A 148 7.49 -1.08 15.31
N ASN A 149 7.72 -1.84 14.23
CA ASN A 149 8.55 -1.39 13.12
C ASN A 149 7.65 -0.70 12.11
N TYR A 150 7.62 0.62 12.15
CA TYR A 150 6.80 1.41 11.25
C TYR A 150 7.36 1.43 9.84
N LEU A 151 6.46 1.30 8.88
CA LEU A 151 6.74 1.47 7.46
C LEU A 151 6.82 2.96 7.10
N THR A 152 7.05 3.22 5.82
CA THR A 152 7.19 4.56 5.27
C THR A 152 6.01 5.47 5.62
N PRO A 153 6.25 6.64 6.20
CA PRO A 153 5.24 7.67 6.47
C PRO A 153 4.73 8.27 5.15
N ARG A 154 4.02 9.38 5.21
CA ARG A 154 3.60 10.11 4.01
C ARG A 154 4.81 10.61 3.22
N VAL A 155 4.79 10.37 1.92
CA VAL A 155 5.85 10.77 0.99
C VAL A 155 5.24 11.52 -0.19
N PHE A 156 5.85 12.64 -0.54
CA PHE A 156 5.55 13.38 -1.76
C PHE A 156 6.57 12.99 -2.83
N ASN A 157 6.10 12.57 -3.98
CA ASN A 157 6.92 12.16 -5.11
C ASN A 157 6.59 12.98 -6.35
N LEU A 158 7.58 13.63 -6.94
CA LEU A 158 7.46 14.32 -8.21
C LEU A 158 8.08 13.45 -9.31
N ARG A 159 7.28 13.14 -10.32
CA ARG A 159 7.72 12.35 -11.46
C ARG A 159 7.66 13.17 -12.75
N THR A 160 8.73 13.14 -13.51
CA THR A 160 8.79 13.73 -14.84
C THR A 160 9.17 12.63 -15.85
N THR A 161 8.36 12.46 -16.87
CA THR A 161 8.64 11.54 -17.97
C THR A 161 8.89 12.35 -19.24
N MET A 162 10.02 12.11 -19.87
CA MET A 162 10.44 12.80 -21.10
C MET A 162 10.70 11.75 -22.19
N ARG A 163 10.14 11.98 -23.36
CA ARG A 163 10.42 11.19 -24.58
C ARG A 163 10.94 12.13 -25.67
N PHE A 164 12.05 11.76 -26.30
CA PHE A 164 12.71 12.51 -27.37
C PHE A 164 12.42 11.94 -28.77
#